data_c7afe275c1ba0afb4868116220c8854e
#
_entry.id   c7afe275c1ba0afb4868116220c8854e
#
_cell.length_a   1.000
_cell.length_b   1.000
_cell.length_c   1.000
_cell.angle_alpha   90.00
_cell.angle_beta   90.00
_cell.angle_gamma   90.00
#
_symmetry.space_group_name_H-M   'P 1'
#
loop_
_entity.id
_entity.type
_entity.pdbx_description
1 polymer ?
#
loop_
_entity_poly.entity_id
_entity_poly.type
_entity_poly.pdbx_seq_one_letter_code
_entity_poly.pdbx_strand_id
1 'polypeptide(L)'
;MFSVKKRQHVNSPTLRTHRLIVKLLFLFILTTLALSACHEKEEHLFLSLDSISQISDESMLVSEESLREAIHHMVMADSDRDVAAMQTRRHYLNGGAIRWMTRDGVSAKADSLVAYLERVEQVGISPKLFYASQIKDDLERVRSLNFGEGKNSVSRVYGRLEYLLTKAFLRYTEGQRFGFVNPREVLNRLDVRDSDSVRTTYRQLYDVPTKRPGKDYVALAFGVMGSDDASVAKFLRESEPKNPLYATLVRHLSDPLSKADLQRLQTNIERSRWDHGDYPQNHSKYVLINIPSVHLLAVNGEERMTMRIGIGSLKTKTPLLNSRVKRMDFNPQWVIPKSIVKTSIRHHAGSRAYFDSHNYFIINRNTGKQVDPSTVSADMLMSKDYGVVQRGGVGNALGRVVFRFDNNFSIYMHDTSNPGVFSQRDRSVSHGCIRVARPYDLAVFMLSKKDEAMMERMRYSMTIDYRPSHTRGNDDESEKQKESIDKKKMLGSLNVNPQVPIFISYYTLYPDQNGTLVPYPDVYGYDNVIYNSLKGYLASGQ
;
A
#
# COMPACT_ATOMS: atom_id res chain seq x y z
N MET A 1 34.73 66.86 -13.90
CA MET A 1 35.38 66.80 -12.58
C MET A 1 34.70 65.69 -11.81
N PHE A 2 35.33 64.55 -11.71
CA PHE A 2 35.53 63.61 -10.62
C PHE A 2 36.08 62.33 -11.17
N SER A 3 37.23 61.98 -10.63
CA SER A 3 38.17 60.96 -11.04
C SER A 3 37.73 59.55 -10.68
N VAL A 4 37.82 58.60 -11.63
CA VAL A 4 37.64 57.17 -11.42
C VAL A 4 39.01 56.58 -11.04
N LYS A 5 39.18 56.11 -9.81
CA LYS A 5 40.34 55.32 -9.37
C LYS A 5 40.17 53.86 -9.78
N LYS A 6 41.02 53.41 -10.73
CA LYS A 6 41.27 51.98 -11.03
C LYS A 6 41.90 51.32 -9.81
N ARG A 7 41.30 50.24 -9.28
CA ARG A 7 41.94 49.29 -8.37
C ARG A 7 42.72 48.27 -9.20
N GLN A 8 44.02 48.27 -9.04
CA GLN A 8 44.92 47.26 -9.54
C GLN A 8 44.74 45.95 -8.75
N HIS A 9 44.50 44.85 -9.44
CA HIS A 9 44.58 43.48 -8.88
C HIS A 9 46.06 43.10 -8.76
N VAL A 10 46.56 42.98 -7.55
CA VAL A 10 47.85 42.36 -7.27
C VAL A 10 47.64 40.84 -7.24
N ASN A 11 48.02 40.15 -8.30
CA ASN A 11 48.12 38.69 -8.33
C ASN A 11 49.44 38.28 -7.62
N SER A 12 49.36 37.83 -6.37
CA SER A 12 50.50 37.24 -5.69
C SER A 12 50.60 35.73 -6.03
N PRO A 13 51.79 35.25 -6.45
CA PRO A 13 52.02 33.84 -6.81
C PRO A 13 51.83 32.84 -5.64
N THR A 14 51.89 33.32 -4.41
CA THR A 14 51.83 32.51 -3.18
C THR A 14 50.45 31.91 -2.88
N LEU A 15 49.36 32.53 -3.35
CA LEU A 15 48.02 32.00 -3.15
C LEU A 15 47.67 30.81 -4.07
N ARG A 16 48.31 30.72 -5.24
CA ARG A 16 48.09 29.58 -6.16
C ARG A 16 48.78 28.30 -5.69
N THR A 17 49.99 28.42 -5.15
CA THR A 17 50.74 27.28 -4.60
C THR A 17 50.12 26.74 -3.33
N HIS A 18 49.60 27.59 -2.43
CA HIS A 18 48.87 27.12 -1.24
C HIS A 18 47.55 26.37 -1.57
N ARG A 19 46.81 26.82 -2.57
CA ARG A 19 45.58 26.13 -3.02
C ARG A 19 45.90 24.81 -3.72
N LEU A 20 47.02 24.69 -4.38
CA LEU A 20 47.44 23.44 -5.03
C LEU A 20 47.90 22.41 -3.98
N ILE A 21 48.67 22.85 -2.99
CA ILE A 21 49.13 22.00 -1.89
C ILE A 21 47.97 21.50 -1.04
N VAL A 22 46.99 22.34 -0.72
CA VAL A 22 45.76 21.93 0.02
C VAL A 22 44.92 20.96 -0.79
N LYS A 23 44.81 21.13 -2.10
CA LYS A 23 44.09 20.17 -2.96
C LYS A 23 44.84 18.85 -3.10
N LEU A 24 46.17 18.87 -3.16
CA LEU A 24 46.97 17.64 -3.20
C LEU A 24 46.96 16.91 -1.85
N LEU A 25 46.96 17.63 -0.72
CA LEU A 25 46.79 17.04 0.60
C LEU A 25 45.39 16.45 0.78
N PHE A 26 44.33 17.13 0.30
CA PHE A 26 42.95 16.60 0.35
C PHE A 26 42.77 15.37 -0.55
N LEU A 27 43.42 15.35 -1.73
CA LEU A 27 43.41 14.20 -2.63
C LEU A 27 44.21 13.03 -2.03
N PHE A 28 45.31 13.29 -1.33
CA PHE A 28 46.10 12.26 -0.66
C PHE A 28 45.38 11.68 0.56
N ILE A 29 44.68 12.51 1.33
CA ILE A 29 43.83 12.06 2.44
C ILE A 29 42.61 11.25 1.92
N LEU A 30 42.00 11.67 0.79
CA LEU A 30 40.93 10.89 0.16
C LEU A 30 41.41 9.54 -0.40
N THR A 31 42.62 9.49 -0.97
CA THR A 31 43.18 8.22 -1.49
C THR A 31 43.64 7.29 -0.37
N THR A 32 44.14 7.82 0.75
CA THR A 32 44.46 7.00 1.93
C THR A 32 43.21 6.50 2.65
N LEU A 33 42.13 7.31 2.72
CA LEU A 33 40.82 6.86 3.21
C LEU A 33 40.15 5.85 2.28
N ALA A 34 40.28 6.00 0.96
CA ALA A 34 39.76 5.03 -0.01
C ALA A 34 40.57 3.71 0.00
N LEU A 35 41.90 3.78 0.23
CA LEU A 35 42.74 2.58 0.37
C LEU A 35 42.54 1.89 1.73
N SER A 36 42.20 2.64 2.79
CA SER A 36 41.82 2.03 4.09
C SER A 36 40.44 1.39 4.06
N ALA A 37 39.54 1.86 3.20
CA ALA A 37 38.20 1.24 3.02
C ALA A 37 38.23 -0.01 2.14
N CYS A 38 39.32 -0.29 1.42
CA CYS A 38 39.49 -1.46 0.56
C CYS A 38 40.31 -2.59 1.18
N HIS A 39 40.74 -2.45 2.44
CA HIS A 39 41.39 -3.54 3.19
C HIS A 39 40.64 -3.78 4.51
N GLU A 40 39.35 -4.11 4.45
CA GLU A 40 38.85 -5.12 5.37
C GLU A 40 39.58 -6.41 4.95
N LYS A 41 40.66 -6.72 5.61
CA LYS A 41 41.13 -8.07 5.68
C LYS A 41 39.91 -8.91 6.08
N GLU A 42 39.48 -9.80 5.20
CA GLU A 42 38.70 -10.97 5.61
C GLU A 42 39.53 -11.59 6.74
N GLU A 43 39.22 -11.25 7.99
CA GLU A 43 39.70 -12.04 9.11
C GLU A 43 39.02 -13.37 8.92
N HIS A 44 39.77 -14.32 8.41
CA HIS A 44 39.34 -15.71 8.34
C HIS A 44 38.83 -16.06 9.74
N LEU A 45 37.54 -16.35 9.84
CA LEU A 45 36.89 -16.72 11.09
C LEU A 45 37.40 -18.11 11.47
N PHE A 46 38.54 -18.15 12.12
CA PHE A 46 38.90 -19.34 12.88
C PHE A 46 38.04 -19.29 14.15
N LEU A 47 37.13 -20.23 14.28
CA LEU A 47 36.51 -20.52 15.57
C LEU A 47 37.65 -21.00 16.49
N SER A 48 38.29 -20.06 17.17
CA SER A 48 39.18 -20.40 18.25
C SER A 48 38.28 -20.80 19.40
N LEU A 49 38.10 -22.07 19.50
CA LEU A 49 37.43 -22.76 20.58
C LEU A 49 38.28 -22.71 21.85
N ASP A 50 38.65 -21.50 22.33
CA ASP A 50 39.41 -21.40 23.59
C ASP A 50 38.66 -21.98 24.75
N SER A 51 37.34 -21.99 24.71
CA SER A 51 36.51 -22.78 25.65
C SER A 51 36.44 -24.28 25.32
N ILE A 52 36.73 -24.68 24.06
CA ILE A 52 36.80 -26.08 23.61
C ILE A 52 38.27 -26.55 23.50
N SER A 53 39.24 -25.65 23.43
CA SER A 53 40.68 -25.99 23.41
C SER A 53 41.18 -26.71 24.68
N GLN A 54 40.36 -26.77 25.70
CA GLN A 54 40.59 -27.67 26.84
C GLN A 54 40.16 -29.11 26.55
N ILE A 55 39.45 -29.35 25.45
CA ILE A 55 39.06 -30.70 24.98
C ILE A 55 39.99 -31.04 23.81
N SER A 56 40.92 -31.94 24.06
CA SER A 56 41.94 -32.43 23.11
C SER A 56 41.39 -33.34 22.03
N ASP A 57 40.14 -33.17 21.61
CA ASP A 57 39.47 -33.99 20.59
C ASP A 57 39.39 -33.21 19.27
N GLU A 58 40.15 -33.68 18.26
CA GLU A 58 40.14 -33.10 16.91
C GLU A 58 38.75 -33.08 16.24
N SER A 59 37.84 -33.95 16.70
CA SER A 59 36.45 -34.00 16.21
C SER A 59 35.64 -32.74 16.57
N MET A 60 36.10 -31.93 17.53
CA MET A 60 35.51 -30.70 17.98
C MET A 60 36.02 -29.46 17.22
N LEU A 61 37.02 -29.61 16.36
CA LEU A 61 37.56 -28.53 15.56
C LEU A 61 36.62 -28.17 14.38
N VAL A 62 36.23 -26.92 14.27
CA VAL A 62 35.44 -26.40 13.14
C VAL A 62 36.29 -25.45 12.33
N SER A 63 36.68 -25.85 11.15
CA SER A 63 37.30 -24.97 10.16
C SER A 63 36.24 -24.14 9.44
N GLU A 64 36.60 -22.96 8.90
CA GLU A 64 35.71 -22.17 8.05
C GLU A 64 35.23 -23.00 6.84
N GLU A 65 36.10 -23.82 6.26
CA GLU A 65 35.76 -24.69 5.13
C GLU A 65 34.66 -25.69 5.51
N SER A 66 34.80 -26.41 6.64
CA SER A 66 33.80 -27.37 7.13
C SER A 66 32.48 -26.70 7.50
N LEU A 67 32.54 -25.48 8.01
CA LEU A 67 31.36 -24.68 8.30
C LEU A 67 30.63 -24.26 7.00
N ARG A 68 31.37 -23.75 6.01
CA ARG A 68 30.81 -23.38 4.71
C ARG A 68 30.24 -24.58 3.95
N GLU A 69 30.88 -25.72 4.02
CA GLU A 69 30.33 -26.99 3.49
C GLU A 69 28.99 -27.36 4.16
N ALA A 70 28.93 -27.28 5.50
CA ALA A 70 27.70 -27.50 6.25
C ALA A 70 26.59 -26.53 5.88
N ILE A 71 26.90 -25.23 5.72
CA ILE A 71 25.96 -24.21 5.23
C ILE A 71 25.50 -24.53 3.80
N HIS A 72 26.42 -24.90 2.90
CA HIS A 72 26.08 -25.29 1.53
C HIS A 72 25.09 -26.46 1.49
N HIS A 73 25.29 -27.44 2.36
CA HIS A 73 24.34 -28.56 2.50
C HIS A 73 22.94 -28.05 2.90
N MET A 74 22.82 -27.08 3.80
CA MET A 74 21.54 -26.46 4.17
C MET A 74 20.92 -25.72 2.98
N VAL A 75 21.73 -24.99 2.21
CA VAL A 75 21.28 -24.27 1.00
C VAL A 75 20.65 -25.24 -0.01
N MET A 76 21.30 -26.37 -0.26
CA MET A 76 20.84 -27.37 -1.24
C MET A 76 19.60 -28.14 -0.77
N ALA A 77 19.42 -28.30 0.54
CA ALA A 77 18.27 -28.97 1.14
C ALA A 77 17.03 -28.05 1.26
N ASP A 78 17.21 -26.73 1.19
CA ASP A 78 16.12 -25.77 1.40
C ASP A 78 15.22 -25.64 0.17
N SER A 79 13.97 -26.11 0.29
CA SER A 79 12.94 -26.06 -0.76
C SER A 79 11.96 -24.89 -0.59
N ASP A 80 12.09 -24.06 0.46
CA ASP A 80 11.20 -22.93 0.70
C ASP A 80 11.29 -21.88 -0.42
N ARG A 81 10.15 -21.31 -0.81
CA ARG A 81 10.05 -20.39 -1.95
C ARG A 81 9.75 -18.95 -1.57
N ASP A 82 9.67 -18.65 -0.28
CA ASP A 82 9.47 -17.29 0.18
C ASP A 82 10.73 -16.41 -0.06
N VAL A 83 10.53 -15.11 0.03
CA VAL A 83 11.58 -14.14 -0.28
C VAL A 83 12.79 -14.29 0.64
N ALA A 84 12.56 -14.47 1.95
CA ALA A 84 13.62 -14.61 2.94
C ALA A 84 14.48 -15.87 2.66
N ALA A 85 13.86 -17.01 2.31
CA ALA A 85 14.57 -18.22 1.93
C ALA A 85 15.42 -18.02 0.66
N MET A 86 14.87 -17.34 -0.36
CA MET A 86 15.61 -17.06 -1.60
C MET A 86 16.80 -16.14 -1.34
N GLN A 87 16.64 -15.13 -0.48
CA GLN A 87 17.71 -14.20 -0.13
C GLN A 87 18.80 -14.87 0.70
N THR A 88 18.42 -15.73 1.66
CA THR A 88 19.37 -16.53 2.47
C THR A 88 20.20 -17.44 1.58
N ARG A 89 19.57 -18.23 0.70
CA ARG A 89 20.29 -19.08 -0.25
C ARG A 89 21.24 -18.28 -1.14
N ARG A 90 20.76 -17.14 -1.69
CA ARG A 90 21.59 -16.27 -2.54
C ARG A 90 22.80 -15.74 -1.79
N HIS A 91 22.66 -15.34 -0.53
CA HIS A 91 23.76 -14.84 0.29
C HIS A 91 24.88 -15.88 0.39
N TYR A 92 24.55 -17.07 0.83
CA TYR A 92 25.57 -18.11 1.06
C TYR A 92 26.11 -18.73 -0.24
N LEU A 93 25.30 -18.86 -1.30
CA LEU A 93 25.79 -19.28 -2.62
C LEU A 93 26.80 -18.31 -3.23
N ASN A 94 26.68 -17.03 -2.94
CA ASN A 94 27.62 -16.01 -3.40
C ASN A 94 28.82 -15.81 -2.45
N GLY A 95 29.11 -16.74 -1.55
CA GLY A 95 30.21 -16.62 -0.61
C GLY A 95 29.99 -15.60 0.50
N GLY A 96 28.72 -15.27 0.81
CA GLY A 96 28.38 -14.27 1.83
C GLY A 96 29.01 -14.56 3.20
N ALA A 97 29.24 -13.49 3.97
CA ALA A 97 29.90 -13.58 5.26
C ALA A 97 29.04 -14.33 6.29
N ILE A 98 29.68 -15.07 7.17
CA ILE A 98 29.08 -15.69 8.36
C ILE A 98 28.67 -14.57 9.33
N ARG A 99 27.49 -14.67 9.91
CA ARG A 99 26.88 -13.55 10.65
C ARG A 99 26.59 -13.86 12.13
N TRP A 100 26.32 -15.09 12.45
CA TRP A 100 25.89 -15.51 13.80
C TRP A 100 26.99 -16.22 14.58
N MET A 101 27.96 -16.79 13.89
CA MET A 101 29.08 -17.48 14.48
C MET A 101 30.26 -16.52 14.66
N THR A 102 30.93 -16.61 15.83
CA THR A 102 32.15 -15.85 16.17
C THR A 102 33.24 -16.84 16.61
N ARG A 103 34.44 -16.33 16.94
CA ARG A 103 35.51 -17.16 17.52
C ARG A 103 35.10 -17.77 18.86
N ASP A 104 34.21 -17.09 19.58
CA ASP A 104 33.73 -17.52 20.91
C ASP A 104 32.48 -18.40 20.83
N GLY A 105 32.09 -18.85 19.62
CA GLY A 105 30.91 -19.64 19.37
C GLY A 105 29.73 -18.83 18.82
N VAL A 106 28.49 -19.18 19.20
CA VAL A 106 27.28 -18.48 18.74
C VAL A 106 27.14 -17.15 19.45
N SER A 107 26.98 -16.08 18.67
CA SER A 107 26.80 -14.73 19.21
C SER A 107 25.53 -14.60 20.06
N ALA A 108 25.59 -13.81 21.15
CA ALA A 108 24.44 -13.49 22.02
C ALA A 108 23.23 -12.88 21.28
N LYS A 109 23.44 -12.24 20.12
CA LYS A 109 22.34 -11.75 19.27
C LYS A 109 21.40 -12.85 18.77
N ALA A 110 21.83 -14.11 18.74
CA ALA A 110 20.95 -15.24 18.48
C ALA A 110 19.86 -15.41 19.55
N ASP A 111 20.19 -15.14 20.81
CA ASP A 111 19.22 -15.19 21.92
C ASP A 111 18.17 -14.09 21.78
N SER A 112 18.59 -12.89 21.37
CA SER A 112 17.67 -11.79 21.06
C SER A 112 16.67 -12.20 19.98
N LEU A 113 17.12 -12.82 18.89
CA LEU A 113 16.22 -13.34 17.85
C LEU A 113 15.29 -14.42 18.39
N VAL A 114 15.84 -15.44 19.09
CA VAL A 114 15.05 -16.56 19.63
C VAL A 114 13.94 -16.07 20.55
N ALA A 115 14.20 -15.06 21.39
CA ALA A 115 13.18 -14.46 22.25
C ALA A 115 11.99 -13.86 21.49
N TYR A 116 12.21 -13.36 20.28
CA TYR A 116 11.13 -12.93 19.39
C TYR A 116 10.41 -14.12 18.72
N LEU A 117 11.15 -15.15 18.30
CA LEU A 117 10.59 -16.34 17.67
C LEU A 117 9.72 -17.17 18.63
N GLU A 118 10.07 -17.23 19.92
CA GLU A 118 9.27 -17.90 20.94
C GLU A 118 7.93 -17.19 21.21
N ARG A 119 7.87 -15.88 20.97
CA ARG A 119 6.66 -15.06 21.18
C ARG A 119 5.85 -14.82 19.91
N VAL A 120 6.27 -15.37 18.78
CA VAL A 120 5.63 -15.10 17.48
C VAL A 120 4.19 -15.60 17.42
N GLU A 121 3.81 -16.60 18.22
CA GLU A 121 2.42 -17.04 18.37
C GLU A 121 1.50 -15.96 18.94
N GLN A 122 2.03 -15.10 19.82
CA GLN A 122 1.27 -13.98 20.39
C GLN A 122 0.82 -12.97 19.32
N VAL A 123 1.44 -12.99 18.15
CA VAL A 123 1.06 -12.19 17.01
C VAL A 123 0.40 -13.01 15.88
N GLY A 124 -0.02 -14.25 16.20
CA GLY A 124 -0.80 -15.13 15.32
C GLY A 124 0.01 -15.90 14.27
N ILE A 125 1.34 -15.94 14.38
CA ILE A 125 2.23 -16.59 13.41
C ILE A 125 2.86 -17.85 14.03
N SER A 126 3.01 -18.90 13.23
CA SER A 126 3.56 -20.18 13.69
C SER A 126 5.09 -20.11 13.90
N PRO A 127 5.63 -20.49 15.07
CA PRO A 127 7.07 -20.58 15.29
C PRO A 127 7.74 -21.65 14.42
N LYS A 128 6.99 -22.65 13.92
CA LYS A 128 7.51 -23.68 13.00
C LYS A 128 8.09 -23.08 11.72
N LEU A 129 7.55 -21.97 11.24
CA LEU A 129 8.06 -21.27 10.06
C LEU A 129 9.48 -20.74 10.20
N PHE A 130 9.86 -20.45 11.42
CA PHE A 130 11.17 -19.91 11.76
C PHE A 130 12.13 -21.00 12.23
N TYR A 131 11.72 -22.27 12.18
CA TYR A 131 12.50 -23.38 12.73
C TYR A 131 12.88 -23.18 14.21
N ALA A 132 12.03 -22.49 14.97
CA ALA A 132 12.33 -22.04 16.32
C ALA A 132 12.77 -23.19 17.26
N SER A 133 12.08 -24.35 17.22
CA SER A 133 12.47 -25.52 18.00
C SER A 133 13.84 -26.06 17.61
N GLN A 134 14.12 -26.17 16.29
CA GLN A 134 15.43 -26.68 15.81
C GLN A 134 16.56 -25.72 16.19
N ILE A 135 16.34 -24.40 16.06
CA ILE A 135 17.33 -23.39 16.49
C ILE A 135 17.59 -23.51 17.98
N LYS A 136 16.54 -23.66 18.79
CA LYS A 136 16.67 -23.81 20.26
C LYS A 136 17.44 -25.07 20.63
N ASP A 137 17.08 -26.22 20.05
CA ASP A 137 17.75 -27.48 20.30
C ASP A 137 19.24 -27.41 19.91
N ASP A 138 19.57 -26.77 18.81
CA ASP A 138 20.94 -26.61 18.35
C ASP A 138 21.74 -25.63 19.22
N LEU A 139 21.13 -24.54 19.70
CA LEU A 139 21.74 -23.62 20.68
C LEU A 139 22.03 -24.32 22.01
N GLU A 140 21.13 -25.18 22.48
CA GLU A 140 21.31 -25.96 23.69
C GLU A 140 22.46 -26.98 23.51
N ARG A 141 22.55 -27.64 22.33
CA ARG A 141 23.68 -28.53 21.99
C ARG A 141 25.02 -27.79 22.03
N VAL A 142 25.08 -26.61 21.46
CA VAL A 142 26.30 -25.80 21.45
C VAL A 142 26.70 -25.41 22.89
N ARG A 143 25.75 -24.98 23.70
CA ARG A 143 26.01 -24.56 25.07
C ARG A 143 26.41 -25.68 26.01
N SER A 144 25.83 -26.86 25.80
CA SER A 144 26.13 -28.06 26.60
C SER A 144 27.27 -28.90 26.00
N LEU A 145 27.85 -28.48 24.87
CA LEU A 145 28.86 -29.25 24.12
C LEU A 145 28.40 -30.66 23.75
N ASN A 146 27.09 -30.87 23.63
CA ASN A 146 26.48 -32.17 23.36
C ASN A 146 26.37 -32.40 21.82
N PHE A 147 27.49 -32.73 21.22
CA PHE A 147 27.57 -33.08 19.80
C PHE A 147 27.59 -34.60 19.60
N GLY A 148 27.30 -35.04 18.40
CA GLY A 148 27.31 -36.42 18.00
C GLY A 148 27.89 -36.59 16.59
N GLU A 149 27.60 -37.72 15.95
CA GLU A 149 28.01 -38.00 14.58
C GLU A 149 26.96 -37.54 13.56
N GLY A 150 27.35 -37.51 12.28
CA GLY A 150 26.47 -37.22 11.14
C GLY A 150 25.84 -35.84 11.22
N LYS A 151 24.51 -35.75 11.25
CA LYS A 151 23.76 -34.49 11.27
C LYS A 151 23.98 -33.68 12.55
N ASN A 152 24.49 -34.25 13.60
CA ASN A 152 24.75 -33.60 14.89
C ASN A 152 26.27 -33.42 15.13
N SER A 153 27.13 -33.60 14.13
CA SER A 153 28.53 -33.20 14.23
C SER A 153 28.66 -31.70 14.43
N VAL A 154 29.74 -31.24 15.01
CA VAL A 154 29.98 -29.85 15.39
C VAL A 154 29.76 -28.92 14.19
N SER A 155 30.43 -29.15 13.07
CA SER A 155 30.30 -28.31 11.87
C SER A 155 28.88 -28.28 11.30
N ARG A 156 28.16 -29.43 11.35
CA ARG A 156 26.76 -29.51 10.86
C ARG A 156 25.80 -28.71 11.76
N VAL A 157 25.98 -28.74 13.07
CA VAL A 157 25.16 -27.97 14.01
C VAL A 157 25.41 -26.47 13.82
N TYR A 158 26.67 -26.03 13.78
CA TYR A 158 27.01 -24.63 13.54
C TYR A 158 26.55 -24.14 12.16
N GLY A 159 26.74 -24.90 11.09
CA GLY A 159 26.27 -24.54 9.76
C GLY A 159 24.76 -24.45 9.65
N ARG A 160 24.03 -25.33 10.34
CA ARG A 160 22.57 -25.30 10.43
C ARG A 160 22.09 -24.08 11.21
N LEU A 161 22.71 -23.75 12.35
CA LEU A 161 22.40 -22.55 13.13
C LEU A 161 22.62 -21.29 12.32
N GLU A 162 23.78 -21.14 11.69
CA GLU A 162 24.11 -19.97 10.85
C GLU A 162 23.04 -19.76 9.77
N TYR A 163 22.67 -20.83 9.07
CA TYR A 163 21.69 -20.78 7.99
C TYR A 163 20.27 -20.47 8.50
N LEU A 164 19.82 -21.20 9.54
CA LEU A 164 18.46 -21.04 10.06
C LEU A 164 18.24 -19.72 10.79
N LEU A 165 19.23 -19.22 11.54
CA LEU A 165 19.17 -17.91 12.19
C LEU A 165 19.07 -16.79 11.15
N THR A 166 19.86 -16.83 10.07
CA THR A 166 19.78 -15.86 8.98
C THR A 166 18.39 -15.88 8.33
N LYS A 167 17.90 -17.08 7.98
CA LYS A 167 16.60 -17.26 7.35
C LYS A 167 15.46 -16.80 8.26
N ALA A 168 15.51 -17.17 9.55
CA ALA A 168 14.52 -16.78 10.53
C ALA A 168 14.50 -15.26 10.77
N PHE A 169 15.67 -14.62 10.85
CA PHE A 169 15.78 -13.17 11.01
C PHE A 169 15.16 -12.43 9.84
N LEU A 170 15.52 -12.77 8.60
CA LEU A 170 14.94 -12.15 7.42
C LEU A 170 13.44 -12.39 7.35
N ARG A 171 12.98 -13.62 7.53
CA ARG A 171 11.56 -13.98 7.49
C ARG A 171 10.74 -13.25 8.54
N TYR A 172 11.26 -13.14 9.78
CA TYR A 172 10.60 -12.43 10.86
C TYR A 172 10.49 -10.92 10.55
N THR A 173 11.62 -10.29 10.25
CA THR A 173 11.68 -8.84 10.08
C THR A 173 10.95 -8.38 8.82
N GLU A 174 11.00 -9.13 7.72
CA GLU A 174 10.24 -8.86 6.52
C GLU A 174 8.74 -9.07 6.72
N GLY A 175 8.37 -10.19 7.35
CA GLY A 175 6.97 -10.54 7.58
C GLY A 175 6.28 -9.56 8.53
N GLN A 176 6.95 -9.16 9.62
CA GLN A 176 6.39 -8.17 10.55
C GLN A 176 6.29 -6.78 9.91
N ARG A 177 7.31 -6.34 9.20
CA ARG A 177 7.37 -4.98 8.66
C ARG A 177 6.53 -4.78 7.40
N PHE A 178 6.43 -5.79 6.53
CA PHE A 178 5.82 -5.65 5.20
C PHE A 178 4.63 -6.58 4.97
N GLY A 179 4.32 -7.45 5.92
CA GLY A 179 3.34 -8.52 5.78
C GLY A 179 3.90 -9.78 5.11
N PHE A 180 3.33 -10.92 5.48
CA PHE A 180 3.66 -12.23 4.90
C PHE A 180 3.03 -12.44 3.53
N VAL A 181 1.94 -11.72 3.24
CA VAL A 181 1.21 -11.76 1.97
C VAL A 181 1.44 -10.47 1.19
N ASN A 182 1.74 -10.58 -0.10
CA ASN A 182 1.82 -9.42 -0.99
C ASN A 182 0.42 -9.04 -1.50
N PRO A 183 -0.18 -7.93 -1.03
CA PRO A 183 -1.54 -7.56 -1.43
C PRO A 183 -1.70 -7.32 -2.93
N ARG A 184 -0.67 -6.80 -3.60
CA ARG A 184 -0.72 -6.56 -5.06
C ARG A 184 -0.81 -7.85 -5.85
N GLU A 185 -0.10 -8.90 -5.42
CA GLU A 185 -0.13 -10.18 -6.12
C GLU A 185 -1.45 -10.92 -5.92
N VAL A 186 -1.96 -10.92 -4.71
CA VAL A 186 -3.18 -11.68 -4.40
C VAL A 186 -4.45 -10.95 -4.85
N LEU A 187 -4.53 -9.61 -4.73
CA LEU A 187 -5.74 -8.87 -5.06
C LEU A 187 -5.81 -8.47 -6.55
N ASN A 188 -4.68 -8.22 -7.22
CA ASN A 188 -4.67 -7.84 -8.63
C ASN A 188 -4.72 -9.04 -9.60
N ARG A 189 -4.90 -10.25 -9.08
CA ARG A 189 -5.08 -11.47 -9.89
C ARG A 189 -6.44 -12.14 -9.67
N LEU A 190 -7.39 -11.43 -9.07
CA LEU A 190 -8.71 -12.01 -8.75
C LEU A 190 -9.69 -11.93 -9.91
N ASP A 191 -9.81 -10.76 -10.50
CA ASP A 191 -10.81 -10.50 -11.52
C ASP A 191 -10.19 -10.55 -12.91
N VAL A 192 -10.45 -11.61 -13.66
CA VAL A 192 -10.04 -11.71 -15.06
C VAL A 192 -10.74 -10.62 -15.86
N ARG A 193 -9.96 -9.82 -16.58
CA ARG A 193 -10.44 -8.78 -17.48
C ARG A 193 -10.61 -9.31 -18.90
N ASP A 194 -9.61 -10.05 -19.35
CA ASP A 194 -9.55 -10.63 -20.68
C ASP A 194 -8.64 -11.85 -20.65
N SER A 195 -9.01 -12.89 -21.36
CA SER A 195 -8.23 -14.13 -21.43
C SER A 195 -8.35 -14.69 -22.86
N ASP A 196 -7.21 -14.88 -23.52
CA ASP A 196 -7.08 -15.62 -24.76
C ASP A 196 -6.17 -16.84 -24.54
N SER A 197 -5.86 -17.58 -25.61
CA SER A 197 -5.00 -18.76 -25.54
C SER A 197 -3.55 -18.49 -25.14
N VAL A 198 -3.12 -17.22 -25.17
CA VAL A 198 -1.73 -16.79 -24.94
C VAL A 198 -1.57 -16.01 -23.65
N ARG A 199 -2.56 -15.16 -23.30
CA ARG A 199 -2.44 -14.21 -22.19
C ARG A 199 -3.75 -13.99 -21.44
N THR A 200 -3.68 -14.08 -20.12
CA THR A 200 -4.74 -13.63 -19.20
C THR A 200 -4.37 -12.27 -18.61
N THR A 201 -5.27 -11.30 -18.73
CA THR A 201 -5.14 -9.99 -18.09
C THR A 201 -6.13 -9.86 -16.95
N TYR A 202 -5.75 -9.10 -15.92
CA TYR A 202 -6.54 -8.94 -14.71
C TYR A 202 -6.93 -7.48 -14.50
N ARG A 203 -8.05 -7.27 -13.79
CA ARG A 203 -8.41 -5.96 -13.29
C ARG A 203 -7.54 -5.62 -12.09
N GLN A 204 -6.95 -4.46 -12.10
CA GLN A 204 -6.24 -3.94 -10.93
C GLN A 204 -7.27 -3.54 -9.87
N LEU A 205 -7.15 -4.09 -8.66
CA LEU A 205 -8.06 -3.85 -7.53
C LEU A 205 -7.36 -3.23 -6.33
N TYR A 206 -6.02 -3.24 -6.33
CA TYR A 206 -5.18 -2.74 -5.26
C TYR A 206 -4.07 -1.85 -5.83
N ASP A 207 -4.11 -0.57 -5.48
CA ASP A 207 -3.12 0.44 -5.88
C ASP A 207 -2.66 1.31 -4.68
N VAL A 208 -2.83 0.79 -3.47
CA VAL A 208 -2.26 1.44 -2.28
C VAL A 208 -0.75 1.35 -2.36
N PRO A 209 -0.02 2.48 -2.19
CA PRO A 209 1.43 2.44 -2.04
C PRO A 209 1.80 1.52 -0.89
N THR A 210 2.49 0.43 -1.16
CA THR A 210 2.85 -0.58 -0.16
C THR A 210 4.32 -0.90 -0.32
N LYS A 211 5.09 -0.65 0.74
CA LYS A 211 6.50 -0.97 0.77
C LYS A 211 6.69 -2.48 0.82
N ARG A 212 7.76 -2.95 0.19
CA ARG A 212 8.19 -4.35 0.19
C ARG A 212 9.70 -4.39 0.41
N PRO A 213 10.26 -5.51 0.90
CA PRO A 213 11.70 -5.64 1.09
C PRO A 213 12.40 -5.51 -0.27
N GLY A 214 13.11 -4.39 -0.46
CA GLY A 214 13.96 -4.12 -1.63
C GLY A 214 15.42 -4.44 -1.34
N LYS A 215 16.29 -4.24 -2.33
CA LYS A 215 17.74 -4.49 -2.19
C LYS A 215 18.36 -3.74 -1.01
N ASP A 216 17.97 -2.49 -0.80
CA ASP A 216 18.52 -1.65 0.28
C ASP A 216 18.11 -2.17 1.66
N TYR A 217 16.85 -2.64 1.81
CA TYR A 217 16.42 -3.26 3.06
C TYR A 217 17.17 -4.56 3.34
N VAL A 218 17.37 -5.38 2.32
CA VAL A 218 18.11 -6.64 2.44
C VAL A 218 19.57 -6.39 2.82
N ALA A 219 20.22 -5.43 2.18
CA ALA A 219 21.59 -5.02 2.51
C ALA A 219 21.69 -4.50 3.95
N LEU A 220 20.71 -3.67 4.37
CA LEU A 220 20.62 -3.19 5.75
C LEU A 220 20.45 -4.35 6.74
N ALA A 221 19.54 -5.30 6.46
CA ALA A 221 19.30 -6.47 7.31
C ALA A 221 20.55 -7.33 7.48
N PHE A 222 21.28 -7.61 6.40
CA PHE A 222 22.56 -8.32 6.46
C PHE A 222 23.65 -7.52 7.21
N GLY A 223 23.70 -6.19 7.04
CA GLY A 223 24.58 -5.32 7.82
C GLY A 223 24.32 -5.42 9.31
N VAL A 224 23.04 -5.34 9.71
CA VAL A 224 22.61 -5.46 11.11
C VAL A 224 22.93 -6.84 11.69
N MET A 225 22.72 -7.92 10.96
CA MET A 225 23.13 -9.26 11.39
C MET A 225 24.64 -9.36 11.66
N GLY A 226 25.46 -8.58 10.94
CA GLY A 226 26.91 -8.49 11.18
C GLY A 226 27.32 -7.55 12.31
N SER A 227 26.39 -6.82 12.95
CA SER A 227 26.69 -5.88 14.03
C SER A 227 26.49 -6.50 15.44
N ASP A 228 26.46 -5.64 16.45
CA ASP A 228 26.28 -6.04 17.86
C ASP A 228 24.83 -6.44 18.19
N ASP A 229 24.66 -7.05 19.37
CA ASP A 229 23.37 -7.50 19.88
C ASP A 229 22.34 -6.35 20.04
N ALA A 230 22.78 -5.18 20.52
CA ALA A 230 21.89 -4.03 20.71
C ALA A 230 21.30 -3.55 19.38
N SER A 231 22.10 -3.56 18.31
CA SER A 231 21.67 -3.21 16.95
C SER A 231 20.67 -4.21 16.40
N VAL A 232 20.90 -5.52 16.59
CA VAL A 232 19.97 -6.59 16.22
C VAL A 232 18.65 -6.46 16.99
N ALA A 233 18.70 -6.30 18.30
CA ALA A 233 17.53 -6.13 19.15
C ALA A 233 16.73 -4.87 18.77
N LYS A 234 17.40 -3.77 18.45
CA LYS A 234 16.77 -2.54 17.94
C LYS A 234 16.06 -2.79 16.62
N PHE A 235 16.72 -3.45 15.66
CA PHE A 235 16.15 -3.73 14.34
C PHE A 235 14.91 -4.62 14.42
N LEU A 236 14.94 -5.65 15.30
CA LEU A 236 13.80 -6.52 15.57
C LEU A 236 12.59 -5.71 16.07
N ARG A 237 12.79 -4.80 17.05
CA ARG A 237 11.73 -3.90 17.53
C ARG A 237 11.20 -2.97 16.46
N GLU A 238 12.09 -2.37 15.65
CA GLU A 238 11.72 -1.44 14.57
C GLU A 238 11.03 -2.13 13.40
N SER A 239 11.10 -3.46 13.33
CA SER A 239 10.39 -4.26 12.34
C SER A 239 8.91 -4.45 12.67
N GLU A 240 8.45 -4.07 13.85
CA GLU A 240 7.03 -4.13 14.20
C GLU A 240 6.17 -3.24 13.27
N PRO A 241 4.94 -3.65 12.97
CA PRO A 241 4.03 -2.91 12.09
C PRO A 241 3.76 -1.50 12.59
N LYS A 242 3.75 -0.52 11.67
CA LYS A 242 3.53 0.90 11.97
C LYS A 242 2.05 1.30 11.99
N ASN A 243 1.17 0.44 11.50
CA ASN A 243 -0.26 0.71 11.48
C ASN A 243 -0.82 0.72 12.92
N PRO A 244 -1.46 1.80 13.38
CA PRO A 244 -2.01 1.89 14.74
C PRO A 244 -3.05 0.80 15.07
N LEU A 245 -3.73 0.25 14.05
CA LEU A 245 -4.72 -0.82 14.21
C LEU A 245 -4.07 -2.15 14.61
N TYR A 246 -2.79 -2.38 14.28
CA TYR A 246 -2.10 -3.65 14.52
C TYR A 246 -2.15 -4.09 15.99
N ALA A 247 -1.69 -3.23 16.88
CA ALA A 247 -1.65 -3.54 18.31
C ALA A 247 -3.05 -3.79 18.90
N THR A 248 -4.07 -3.09 18.39
CA THR A 248 -5.46 -3.31 18.79
C THR A 248 -5.94 -4.69 18.38
N LEU A 249 -5.69 -5.09 17.13
CA LEU A 249 -6.11 -6.40 16.62
C LEU A 249 -5.37 -7.54 17.32
N VAL A 250 -4.06 -7.43 17.52
CA VAL A 250 -3.24 -8.49 18.14
C VAL A 250 -3.72 -8.81 19.55
N ARG A 251 -4.15 -7.82 20.34
CA ARG A 251 -4.67 -8.05 21.71
C ARG A 251 -5.88 -9.00 21.75
N HIS A 252 -6.67 -9.04 20.67
CA HIS A 252 -7.85 -9.91 20.58
C HIS A 252 -7.53 -11.36 20.16
N LEU A 253 -6.25 -11.71 19.92
CA LEU A 253 -5.87 -13.11 19.68
C LEU A 253 -6.02 -14.01 20.90
N SER A 254 -6.02 -13.42 22.11
CA SER A 254 -6.24 -14.15 23.38
C SER A 254 -7.72 -14.33 23.73
N ASP A 255 -8.64 -13.71 22.98
CA ASP A 255 -10.07 -13.84 23.24
C ASP A 255 -10.59 -15.22 22.80
N PRO A 256 -11.62 -15.76 23.45
CA PRO A 256 -12.29 -16.97 22.97
C PRO A 256 -13.06 -16.69 21.68
N LEU A 257 -12.49 -17.07 20.55
CA LEU A 257 -13.03 -16.78 19.22
C LEU A 257 -13.56 -18.02 18.51
N SER A 258 -14.65 -17.87 17.75
CA SER A 258 -15.04 -18.87 16.78
C SER A 258 -13.97 -18.99 15.68
N LYS A 259 -13.90 -20.13 15.00
CA LYS A 259 -12.99 -20.32 13.85
C LYS A 259 -13.13 -19.23 12.79
N ALA A 260 -14.34 -18.78 12.52
CA ALA A 260 -14.61 -17.73 11.53
C ALA A 260 -14.11 -16.36 12.02
N ASP A 261 -14.28 -16.05 13.31
CA ASP A 261 -13.82 -14.78 13.88
C ASP A 261 -12.29 -14.75 14.00
N LEU A 262 -11.68 -15.87 14.36
CA LEU A 262 -10.22 -16.02 14.36
C LEU A 262 -9.65 -15.81 12.95
N GLN A 263 -10.24 -16.45 11.93
CA GLN A 263 -9.83 -16.25 10.53
C GLN A 263 -9.94 -14.77 10.11
N ARG A 264 -11.05 -14.11 10.46
CA ARG A 264 -11.25 -12.67 10.21
C ARG A 264 -10.19 -11.84 10.92
N LEU A 265 -9.95 -12.10 12.20
CA LEU A 265 -8.94 -11.40 13.00
C LEU A 265 -7.55 -11.55 12.39
N GLN A 266 -7.11 -12.78 12.11
CA GLN A 266 -5.80 -13.07 11.50
C GLN A 266 -5.62 -12.38 10.16
N THR A 267 -6.66 -12.35 9.32
CA THR A 267 -6.64 -11.66 8.03
C THR A 267 -6.50 -10.14 8.19
N ASN A 268 -7.17 -9.55 9.18
CA ASN A 268 -7.07 -8.11 9.43
C ASN A 268 -5.76 -7.74 10.13
N ILE A 269 -5.18 -8.62 10.94
CA ILE A 269 -3.82 -8.46 11.46
C ILE A 269 -2.82 -8.43 10.28
N GLU A 270 -2.96 -9.34 9.31
CA GLU A 270 -2.09 -9.34 8.13
C GLU A 270 -2.21 -8.04 7.33
N ARG A 271 -3.43 -7.53 7.09
CA ARG A 271 -3.64 -6.24 6.44
C ARG A 271 -2.97 -5.08 7.20
N SER A 272 -2.94 -5.16 8.52
CA SER A 272 -2.33 -4.12 9.35
C SER A 272 -0.78 -4.19 9.38
N ARG A 273 -0.17 -5.29 8.92
CA ARG A 273 1.28 -5.41 8.70
C ARG A 273 1.75 -4.69 7.44
N TRP A 274 0.88 -4.52 6.43
CA TRP A 274 1.28 -3.89 5.18
C TRP A 274 1.72 -2.45 5.40
N ASP A 275 3.01 -2.17 5.14
CA ASP A 275 3.56 -0.82 5.28
C ASP A 275 3.15 0.06 4.09
N HIS A 276 2.12 0.86 4.33
CA HIS A 276 1.60 1.82 3.34
C HIS A 276 2.40 3.13 3.31
N GLY A 277 3.31 3.33 4.27
CA GLY A 277 4.09 4.57 4.42
C GLY A 277 3.28 5.78 4.88
N ASP A 278 1.98 5.80 4.63
CA ASP A 278 1.05 6.85 5.04
C ASP A 278 -0.27 6.25 5.55
N TYR A 279 -0.78 6.80 6.64
CA TYR A 279 -1.98 6.34 7.33
C TYR A 279 -2.90 7.51 7.65
N PRO A 280 -4.23 7.31 7.76
CA PRO A 280 -5.18 8.38 8.10
C PRO A 280 -4.75 9.19 9.33
N GLN A 281 -4.23 8.54 10.36
CA GLN A 281 -3.82 9.16 11.63
C GLN A 281 -2.61 10.10 11.51
N ASN A 282 -1.89 10.06 10.38
CA ASN A 282 -0.79 11.01 10.10
C ASN A 282 -1.31 12.38 9.68
N HIS A 283 -2.62 12.54 9.51
CA HIS A 283 -3.25 13.75 9.01
C HIS A 283 -4.31 14.30 9.99
N SER A 284 -4.30 15.60 10.22
CA SER A 284 -5.35 16.27 11.00
C SER A 284 -6.68 16.32 10.24
N LYS A 285 -6.65 16.31 8.90
CA LYS A 285 -7.83 16.33 8.04
C LYS A 285 -7.71 15.26 6.96
N TYR A 286 -8.70 14.35 6.89
CA TYR A 286 -8.73 13.27 5.92
C TYR A 286 -10.11 12.68 5.71
N VAL A 287 -10.26 11.90 4.64
CA VAL A 287 -11.42 11.04 4.36
C VAL A 287 -10.96 9.58 4.37
N LEU A 288 -11.64 8.76 5.14
CA LEU A 288 -11.44 7.31 5.17
C LEU A 288 -12.70 6.61 4.68
N ILE A 289 -12.54 5.72 3.71
CA ILE A 289 -13.58 4.85 3.20
C ILE A 289 -13.18 3.41 3.52
N ASN A 290 -13.92 2.76 4.40
CA ASN A 290 -13.77 1.33 4.62
C ASN A 290 -14.87 0.60 3.84
N ILE A 291 -14.48 -0.06 2.74
CA ILE A 291 -15.42 -0.73 1.83
C ILE A 291 -16.36 -1.70 2.55
N PRO A 292 -15.89 -2.62 3.43
CA PRO A 292 -16.76 -3.54 4.16
C PRO A 292 -17.82 -2.87 5.04
N SER A 293 -17.51 -1.72 5.62
CA SER A 293 -18.47 -0.98 6.45
C SER A 293 -19.55 -0.25 5.64
N VAL A 294 -19.30 -0.06 4.33
CA VAL A 294 -20.09 0.81 3.44
C VAL A 294 -20.36 2.20 4.04
N HIS A 295 -19.35 2.72 4.74
CA HIS A 295 -19.34 4.07 5.33
C HIS A 295 -18.09 4.85 4.95
N LEU A 296 -18.27 6.16 4.89
CA LEU A 296 -17.23 7.17 4.81
C LEU A 296 -17.13 7.85 6.16
N LEU A 297 -15.90 8.01 6.65
CA LEU A 297 -15.53 8.83 7.80
C LEU A 297 -14.70 10.01 7.31
N ALA A 298 -15.13 11.22 7.59
CA ALA A 298 -14.37 12.45 7.38
C ALA A 298 -13.96 13.01 8.75
N VAL A 299 -12.66 13.30 8.90
CA VAL A 299 -12.05 13.78 10.15
C VAL A 299 -11.36 15.10 9.92
N ASN A 300 -11.56 16.08 10.81
CA ASN A 300 -10.85 17.36 10.82
C ASN A 300 -10.54 17.74 12.28
N GLY A 301 -9.36 17.39 12.75
CA GLY A 301 -9.01 17.45 14.16
C GLY A 301 -9.91 16.54 14.99
N GLU A 302 -10.69 17.11 15.88
CA GLU A 302 -11.67 16.38 16.72
C GLU A 302 -13.05 16.22 16.04
N GLU A 303 -13.35 17.05 15.02
CA GLU A 303 -14.61 16.95 14.28
C GLU A 303 -14.64 15.64 13.47
N ARG A 304 -15.70 14.87 13.63
CA ARG A 304 -15.94 13.63 12.89
C ARG A 304 -17.30 13.64 12.23
N MET A 305 -17.33 13.31 10.96
CA MET A 305 -18.57 13.16 10.20
C MET A 305 -18.58 11.78 9.54
N THR A 306 -19.63 11.02 9.79
CA THR A 306 -19.85 9.73 9.13
C THR A 306 -21.04 9.80 8.18
N MET A 307 -21.00 9.04 7.11
CA MET A 307 -22.12 8.89 6.19
C MET A 307 -22.14 7.53 5.51
N ARG A 308 -23.33 7.10 5.13
CA ARG A 308 -23.51 5.92 4.27
C ARG A 308 -22.95 6.19 2.88
N ILE A 309 -22.43 5.14 2.24
CA ILE A 309 -21.96 5.20 0.86
C ILE A 309 -22.51 4.05 0.03
N GLY A 310 -22.56 4.25 -1.28
CA GLY A 310 -22.71 3.18 -2.26
C GLY A 310 -21.34 2.89 -2.89
N ILE A 311 -21.03 1.61 -3.08
CA ILE A 311 -19.74 1.12 -3.60
C ILE A 311 -19.95 0.33 -4.90
N GLY A 312 -18.84 -0.05 -5.55
CA GLY A 312 -18.86 -0.90 -6.73
C GLY A 312 -19.47 -2.27 -6.46
N SER A 313 -20.19 -2.80 -7.44
CA SER A 313 -20.75 -4.17 -7.38
C SER A 313 -19.62 -5.21 -7.42
N LEU A 314 -19.94 -6.50 -7.15
CA LEU A 314 -18.99 -7.60 -7.29
C LEU A 314 -18.35 -7.67 -8.69
N LYS A 315 -19.09 -7.30 -9.74
CA LYS A 315 -18.57 -7.27 -11.12
C LYS A 315 -17.69 -6.03 -11.41
N THR A 316 -17.85 -4.98 -10.63
CA THR A 316 -17.19 -3.68 -10.86
C THR A 316 -16.71 -3.10 -9.52
N LYS A 317 -15.92 -3.90 -8.79
CA LYS A 317 -15.43 -3.57 -7.45
C LYS A 317 -14.76 -2.19 -7.39
N THR A 318 -14.99 -1.45 -6.31
CA THR A 318 -14.21 -0.24 -6.00
C THR A 318 -12.79 -0.64 -5.65
N PRO A 319 -11.76 -0.12 -6.36
CA PRO A 319 -10.37 -0.43 -6.04
C PRO A 319 -9.92 0.23 -4.74
N LEU A 320 -8.93 -0.39 -4.09
CA LEU A 320 -8.28 0.14 -2.90
C LEU A 320 -7.13 1.04 -3.32
N LEU A 321 -7.07 2.26 -2.79
CA LEU A 321 -6.05 3.24 -3.14
C LEU A 321 -5.95 4.36 -2.08
N ASN A 322 -4.81 5.04 -2.06
CA ASN A 322 -4.62 6.30 -1.35
C ASN A 322 -4.44 7.42 -2.39
N SER A 323 -5.06 8.57 -2.14
CA SER A 323 -4.99 9.75 -3.02
C SER A 323 -5.28 11.04 -2.24
N ARG A 324 -5.55 12.13 -2.97
CA ARG A 324 -5.97 13.42 -2.40
C ARG A 324 -7.12 14.01 -3.21
N VAL A 325 -8.18 14.43 -2.53
CA VAL A 325 -9.26 15.20 -3.18
C VAL A 325 -8.72 16.58 -3.54
N LYS A 326 -8.76 16.92 -4.82
CA LYS A 326 -8.17 18.13 -5.38
C LYS A 326 -9.18 19.12 -5.94
N ARG A 327 -10.36 18.67 -6.31
CA ARG A 327 -11.38 19.50 -6.94
C ARG A 327 -12.79 18.95 -6.71
N MET A 328 -13.74 19.85 -6.58
CA MET A 328 -15.17 19.57 -6.63
C MET A 328 -15.76 20.16 -7.92
N ASP A 329 -16.57 19.39 -8.64
CA ASP A 329 -17.32 19.86 -9.82
C ASP A 329 -18.80 19.89 -9.45
N PHE A 330 -19.47 21.05 -9.62
CA PHE A 330 -20.88 21.27 -9.31
C PHE A 330 -21.73 21.15 -10.57
N ASN A 331 -22.92 20.56 -10.46
CA ASN A 331 -23.79 20.23 -11.59
C ASN A 331 -23.04 19.60 -12.78
N PRO A 332 -22.27 18.53 -12.55
CA PRO A 332 -21.36 18.00 -13.54
C PRO A 332 -22.12 17.40 -14.73
N GLN A 333 -21.56 17.55 -15.92
CA GLN A 333 -21.90 16.64 -17.02
C GLN A 333 -21.17 15.32 -16.83
N TRP A 334 -21.84 14.22 -17.17
CA TRP A 334 -21.26 12.90 -17.07
C TRP A 334 -20.91 12.35 -18.45
N VAL A 335 -19.62 12.31 -18.76
CA VAL A 335 -19.13 11.58 -19.93
C VAL A 335 -19.20 10.08 -19.61
N ILE A 336 -20.13 9.39 -20.27
CA ILE A 336 -20.43 7.99 -19.96
C ILE A 336 -19.30 7.08 -20.48
N PRO A 337 -18.69 6.25 -19.62
CA PRO A 337 -17.65 5.31 -20.02
C PRO A 337 -18.11 4.33 -21.10
N LYS A 338 -17.23 3.97 -22.03
CA LYS A 338 -17.55 3.03 -23.13
C LYS A 338 -18.02 1.66 -22.61
N SER A 339 -17.56 1.22 -21.45
CA SER A 339 -18.07 -0.01 -20.81
C SER A 339 -19.56 0.06 -20.50
N ILE A 340 -20.05 1.20 -20.02
CA ILE A 340 -21.47 1.43 -19.74
C ILE A 340 -22.24 1.62 -21.06
N VAL A 341 -21.68 2.35 -22.02
CA VAL A 341 -22.27 2.47 -23.35
C VAL A 341 -22.48 1.08 -23.98
N LYS A 342 -21.46 0.21 -23.90
CA LYS A 342 -21.51 -1.16 -24.44
C LYS A 342 -22.63 -2.00 -23.81
N THR A 343 -22.83 -1.91 -22.51
CA THR A 343 -23.76 -2.79 -21.77
C THR A 343 -25.18 -2.24 -21.73
N SER A 344 -25.37 -0.92 -21.74
CA SER A 344 -26.66 -0.32 -21.38
C SER A 344 -27.21 0.65 -22.43
N ILE A 345 -26.40 1.21 -23.34
CA ILE A 345 -26.85 2.29 -24.22
C ILE A 345 -26.81 1.91 -25.70
N ARG A 346 -25.82 1.13 -26.14
CA ARG A 346 -25.61 0.83 -27.58
C ARG A 346 -26.83 0.21 -28.27
N HIS A 347 -27.65 -0.52 -27.52
CA HIS A 347 -28.85 -1.18 -28.03
C HIS A 347 -29.97 -0.19 -28.39
N HIS A 348 -29.85 1.06 -27.93
CA HIS A 348 -30.78 2.16 -28.22
C HIS A 348 -30.23 3.14 -29.25
N ALA A 349 -29.19 2.74 -30.02
CA ALA A 349 -28.69 3.55 -31.13
C ALA A 349 -29.82 3.91 -32.12
N GLY A 350 -29.86 5.15 -32.58
CA GLY A 350 -30.93 5.67 -33.45
C GLY A 350 -32.22 6.10 -32.71
N SER A 351 -32.38 5.81 -31.43
CA SER A 351 -33.59 6.17 -30.67
C SER A 351 -33.45 7.53 -29.97
N ARG A 352 -33.86 8.60 -30.65
CA ARG A 352 -33.88 9.96 -30.05
C ARG A 352 -34.67 9.97 -28.73
N ALA A 353 -35.83 9.33 -28.67
CA ALA A 353 -36.66 9.30 -27.47
C ALA A 353 -35.94 8.72 -26.25
N TYR A 354 -35.10 7.67 -26.43
CA TYR A 354 -34.28 7.12 -25.37
C TYR A 354 -33.24 8.14 -24.86
N PHE A 355 -32.53 8.79 -25.76
CA PHE A 355 -31.50 9.76 -25.39
C PHE A 355 -32.11 10.98 -24.67
N ASP A 356 -33.22 11.51 -25.19
CA ASP A 356 -33.93 12.65 -24.59
C ASP A 356 -34.48 12.32 -23.19
N SER A 357 -35.14 11.16 -23.03
CA SER A 357 -35.69 10.74 -21.71
C SER A 357 -34.64 10.53 -20.63
N HIS A 358 -33.39 10.20 -21.02
CA HIS A 358 -32.26 10.03 -20.09
C HIS A 358 -31.38 11.27 -19.96
N ASN A 359 -31.76 12.40 -20.58
CA ASN A 359 -30.95 13.62 -20.70
C ASN A 359 -29.56 13.36 -21.31
N TYR A 360 -29.47 12.44 -22.26
CA TYR A 360 -28.23 12.13 -22.98
C TYR A 360 -28.11 12.97 -24.25
N PHE A 361 -26.89 13.32 -24.60
CA PHE A 361 -26.53 13.80 -25.91
C PHE A 361 -25.27 13.12 -26.42
N ILE A 362 -25.07 13.14 -27.71
CA ILE A 362 -23.91 12.53 -28.36
C ILE A 362 -23.03 13.65 -28.88
N ILE A 363 -21.73 13.58 -28.60
CA ILE A 363 -20.72 14.52 -29.07
C ILE A 363 -19.77 13.81 -30.03
N ASN A 364 -19.53 14.42 -31.18
CA ASN A 364 -18.39 14.06 -32.04
C ASN A 364 -17.14 14.73 -31.40
N ARG A 365 -16.18 13.95 -30.94
CA ARG A 365 -15.00 14.44 -30.22
C ARG A 365 -14.01 15.18 -31.10
N ASN A 366 -14.00 14.87 -32.42
CA ASN A 366 -13.10 15.50 -33.38
C ASN A 366 -13.56 16.93 -33.73
N THR A 367 -14.87 17.16 -33.79
CA THR A 367 -15.46 18.46 -34.16
C THR A 367 -15.99 19.24 -32.97
N GLY A 368 -16.14 18.61 -31.79
CA GLY A 368 -16.78 19.20 -30.62
C GLY A 368 -18.29 19.42 -30.76
N LYS A 369 -18.91 19.03 -31.89
CA LYS A 369 -20.33 19.27 -32.17
C LYS A 369 -21.22 18.14 -31.64
N GLN A 370 -22.44 18.50 -31.23
CA GLN A 370 -23.47 17.52 -30.93
C GLN A 370 -23.97 16.85 -32.21
N VAL A 371 -24.31 15.58 -32.11
CA VAL A 371 -24.81 14.75 -33.18
C VAL A 371 -26.25 14.34 -32.85
N ASP A 372 -27.11 14.36 -33.87
CA ASP A 372 -28.49 13.90 -33.74
C ASP A 372 -28.52 12.40 -33.39
N PRO A 373 -29.10 12.01 -32.22
CA PRO A 373 -29.19 10.61 -31.82
C PRO A 373 -29.86 9.69 -32.84
N SER A 374 -30.79 10.22 -33.68
CA SER A 374 -31.47 9.43 -34.70
C SER A 374 -30.55 8.98 -35.85
N THR A 375 -29.40 9.63 -36.03
CA THR A 375 -28.43 9.32 -37.09
C THR A 375 -27.28 8.44 -36.64
N VAL A 376 -27.23 8.05 -35.39
CA VAL A 376 -26.06 7.36 -34.78
C VAL A 376 -26.30 5.85 -34.72
N SER A 377 -25.37 5.08 -35.28
CA SER A 377 -25.35 3.62 -35.19
C SER A 377 -24.70 3.11 -33.87
N ALA A 378 -24.92 1.83 -33.57
CA ALA A 378 -24.28 1.15 -32.43
C ALA A 378 -22.74 1.19 -32.51
N ASP A 379 -22.18 1.06 -33.71
CA ASP A 379 -20.72 1.10 -33.91
C ASP A 379 -20.16 2.52 -33.73
N MET A 380 -20.89 3.56 -34.16
CA MET A 380 -20.53 4.95 -33.87
C MET A 380 -20.49 5.20 -32.37
N LEU A 381 -21.46 4.70 -31.59
CA LEU A 381 -21.47 4.83 -30.12
C LEU A 381 -20.26 4.13 -29.47
N MET A 382 -19.73 3.10 -30.09
CA MET A 382 -18.54 2.37 -29.61
C MET A 382 -17.22 2.96 -30.09
N SER A 383 -17.23 3.71 -31.20
CA SER A 383 -16.03 4.40 -31.73
C SER A 383 -15.46 5.40 -30.73
N LYS A 384 -14.13 5.64 -30.81
CA LYS A 384 -13.44 6.67 -30.04
C LYS A 384 -13.87 8.09 -30.41
N ASP A 385 -14.36 8.27 -31.60
CA ASP A 385 -14.73 9.59 -32.16
C ASP A 385 -16.02 10.15 -31.58
N TYR A 386 -16.84 9.32 -30.96
CA TYR A 386 -18.10 9.73 -30.36
C TYR A 386 -18.12 9.52 -28.84
N GLY A 387 -18.75 10.44 -28.12
CA GLY A 387 -19.00 10.37 -26.70
C GLY A 387 -20.48 10.46 -26.39
N VAL A 388 -20.99 9.62 -25.49
CA VAL A 388 -22.31 9.82 -24.88
C VAL A 388 -22.12 10.60 -23.59
N VAL A 389 -22.87 11.68 -23.43
CA VAL A 389 -22.76 12.58 -22.29
C VAL A 389 -24.15 12.79 -21.68
N GLN A 390 -24.25 12.63 -20.35
CA GLN A 390 -25.46 13.04 -19.62
C GLN A 390 -25.34 14.49 -19.19
N ARG A 391 -26.39 15.28 -19.43
CA ARG A 391 -26.45 16.70 -19.02
C ARG A 391 -26.42 16.81 -17.49
N GLY A 392 -25.89 17.90 -16.97
CA GLY A 392 -26.02 18.28 -15.57
C GLY A 392 -27.48 18.52 -15.16
N GLY A 393 -27.74 18.65 -13.89
CA GLY A 393 -29.08 18.95 -13.38
C GLY A 393 -29.80 17.75 -12.80
N VAL A 394 -31.14 17.85 -12.69
CA VAL A 394 -32.00 16.79 -12.16
C VAL A 394 -31.86 15.51 -12.98
N GLY A 395 -31.77 14.37 -12.30
CA GLY A 395 -31.67 13.06 -12.93
C GLY A 395 -30.26 12.66 -13.40
N ASN A 396 -29.24 13.54 -13.25
CA ASN A 396 -27.88 13.15 -13.57
C ASN A 396 -27.38 12.05 -12.62
N ALA A 397 -26.78 11.00 -13.16
CA ALA A 397 -26.32 9.85 -12.39
C ALA A 397 -25.23 10.20 -11.36
N LEU A 398 -24.45 11.27 -11.63
CA LEU A 398 -23.44 11.79 -10.71
C LEU A 398 -24.03 12.71 -9.61
N GLY A 399 -25.34 12.98 -9.68
CA GLY A 399 -25.99 13.95 -8.79
C GLY A 399 -25.50 15.39 -9.04
N ARG A 400 -25.35 16.16 -7.98
CA ARG A 400 -25.08 17.59 -7.99
C ARG A 400 -23.62 17.98 -7.77
N VAL A 401 -22.80 17.05 -7.26
CA VAL A 401 -21.37 17.30 -7.03
C VAL A 401 -20.54 16.04 -7.19
N VAL A 402 -19.34 16.24 -7.76
CA VAL A 402 -18.29 15.20 -7.90
C VAL A 402 -17.04 15.67 -7.18
N PHE A 403 -16.43 14.80 -6.41
CA PHE A 403 -15.16 15.01 -5.71
C PHE A 403 -14.06 14.26 -6.47
N ARG A 404 -13.14 14.99 -7.06
CA ARG A 404 -12.10 14.45 -7.92
C ARG A 404 -10.80 14.28 -7.16
N PHE A 405 -10.21 13.09 -7.33
CA PHE A 405 -8.88 12.72 -6.85
C PHE A 405 -8.14 11.90 -7.92
N ASP A 406 -6.82 11.97 -7.91
CA ASP A 406 -6.02 11.26 -8.91
C ASP A 406 -6.03 9.76 -8.68
N ASN A 407 -6.25 8.99 -9.74
CA ASN A 407 -6.18 7.54 -9.74
C ASN A 407 -6.17 6.98 -11.16
N ASN A 408 -5.73 5.73 -11.31
CA ASN A 408 -5.64 5.04 -12.60
C ASN A 408 -6.95 4.35 -13.02
N PHE A 409 -8.03 4.47 -12.23
CA PHE A 409 -9.27 3.71 -12.39
C PHE A 409 -10.43 4.54 -12.93
N SER A 410 -10.25 5.85 -13.07
CA SER A 410 -11.32 6.80 -13.43
C SER A 410 -12.49 6.74 -12.44
N ILE A 411 -12.21 6.53 -11.16
CA ILE A 411 -13.20 6.57 -10.08
C ILE A 411 -13.15 7.90 -9.32
N TYR A 412 -14.26 8.26 -8.71
CA TYR A 412 -14.42 9.47 -7.90
C TYR A 412 -15.53 9.26 -6.87
N MET A 413 -15.61 10.12 -5.87
CA MET A 413 -16.79 10.23 -5.02
C MET A 413 -17.79 11.18 -5.68
N HIS A 414 -19.09 10.90 -5.57
CA HIS A 414 -20.12 11.74 -6.15
C HIS A 414 -21.48 11.59 -5.42
N ASP A 415 -22.32 12.56 -5.64
CA ASP A 415 -23.73 12.52 -5.29
C ASP A 415 -24.49 11.49 -6.15
N THR A 416 -25.79 11.38 -6.00
CA THR A 416 -26.63 10.46 -6.79
C THR A 416 -28.03 11.03 -7.03
N SER A 417 -28.60 10.76 -8.20
CA SER A 417 -30.02 11.00 -8.49
C SER A 417 -30.97 10.02 -7.80
N ASN A 418 -30.44 8.93 -7.21
CA ASN A 418 -31.22 7.92 -6.50
C ASN A 418 -30.73 7.80 -5.04
N PRO A 419 -31.17 8.67 -4.12
CA PRO A 419 -30.79 8.60 -2.71
C PRO A 419 -31.35 7.38 -1.98
N GLY A 420 -32.39 6.70 -2.52
CA GLY A 420 -32.95 5.48 -1.96
C GLY A 420 -31.94 4.34 -1.82
N VAL A 421 -30.83 4.37 -2.58
CA VAL A 421 -29.75 3.39 -2.45
C VAL A 421 -29.15 3.35 -1.04
N PHE A 422 -29.14 4.47 -0.33
CA PHE A 422 -28.55 4.54 1.01
C PHE A 422 -29.41 3.89 2.10
N SER A 423 -30.69 3.62 1.82
CA SER A 423 -31.59 2.88 2.72
C SER A 423 -31.45 1.35 2.57
N GLN A 424 -30.80 0.89 1.51
CA GLN A 424 -30.60 -0.54 1.25
C GLN A 424 -29.51 -1.11 2.17
N ARG A 425 -29.68 -2.40 2.52
CA ARG A 425 -28.66 -3.14 3.27
C ARG A 425 -27.44 -3.41 2.39
N ASP A 426 -27.64 -3.88 1.17
CA ASP A 426 -26.59 -4.02 0.16
C ASP A 426 -26.50 -2.74 -0.66
N ARG A 427 -25.36 -2.08 -0.59
CA ARG A 427 -25.06 -0.85 -1.31
C ARG A 427 -23.96 -1.04 -2.35
N SER A 428 -23.73 -2.26 -2.79
CA SER A 428 -22.78 -2.65 -3.85
C SER A 428 -23.41 -2.44 -5.24
N VAL A 429 -23.67 -1.18 -5.61
CA VAL A 429 -24.58 -0.80 -6.71
C VAL A 429 -23.95 0.02 -7.82
N SER A 430 -22.66 0.39 -7.69
CA SER A 430 -21.99 1.27 -8.67
C SER A 430 -21.08 0.48 -9.64
N HIS A 431 -20.55 1.20 -10.63
CA HIS A 431 -19.52 0.69 -11.54
C HIS A 431 -18.09 0.98 -11.04
N GLY A 432 -17.91 1.12 -9.71
CA GLY A 432 -16.64 1.35 -9.06
C GLY A 432 -16.53 2.71 -8.35
N CYS A 433 -17.26 3.72 -8.79
CA CYS A 433 -17.33 5.03 -8.11
C CYS A 433 -18.05 4.94 -6.76
N ILE A 434 -17.82 5.92 -5.90
CA ILE A 434 -18.35 5.94 -4.54
C ILE A 434 -19.47 6.98 -4.46
N ARG A 435 -20.70 6.53 -4.23
CA ARG A 435 -21.85 7.41 -3.98
C ARG A 435 -21.86 7.83 -2.52
N VAL A 436 -22.09 9.10 -2.23
CA VAL A 436 -22.10 9.64 -0.86
C VAL A 436 -23.47 10.16 -0.45
N ALA A 437 -23.92 9.82 0.76
CA ALA A 437 -25.27 10.14 1.23
C ALA A 437 -25.45 11.61 1.64
N ARG A 438 -24.35 12.30 1.96
CA ARG A 438 -24.38 13.70 2.43
C ARG A 438 -23.41 14.54 1.59
N PRO A 439 -23.69 14.75 0.29
CA PRO A 439 -22.75 15.36 -0.63
C PRO A 439 -22.46 16.84 -0.31
N TYR A 440 -23.48 17.60 0.13
CA TYR A 440 -23.29 19.01 0.53
C TYR A 440 -22.39 19.13 1.76
N ASP A 441 -22.63 18.31 2.80
CA ASP A 441 -21.83 18.35 4.02
C ASP A 441 -20.36 17.94 3.72
N LEU A 442 -20.16 16.95 2.84
CA LEU A 442 -18.84 16.56 2.39
C LEU A 442 -18.16 17.69 1.61
N ALA A 443 -18.92 18.43 0.78
CA ALA A 443 -18.38 19.57 0.05
C ALA A 443 -17.97 20.71 1.00
N VAL A 444 -18.77 21.01 2.01
CA VAL A 444 -18.41 21.99 3.08
C VAL A 444 -17.17 21.50 3.85
N PHE A 445 -17.09 20.21 4.17
CA PHE A 445 -15.91 19.62 4.80
C PHE A 445 -14.63 19.84 3.98
N MET A 446 -14.69 19.83 2.64
CA MET A 446 -13.52 20.06 1.79
C MET A 446 -12.96 21.48 1.84
N LEU A 447 -13.73 22.46 2.31
CA LEU A 447 -13.25 23.83 2.46
C LEU A 447 -12.16 23.92 3.53
N SER A 448 -11.15 24.77 3.30
CA SER A 448 -10.10 25.06 4.30
C SER A 448 -10.65 25.81 5.52
N LYS A 449 -11.63 26.69 5.28
CA LYS A 449 -12.38 27.46 6.28
C LYS A 449 -13.86 27.42 5.93
N LYS A 450 -14.72 27.37 6.93
CA LYS A 450 -16.17 27.59 6.75
C LYS A 450 -16.39 29.04 6.34
N ASP A 451 -16.80 29.26 5.10
CA ASP A 451 -17.11 30.58 4.51
C ASP A 451 -18.57 30.55 4.08
N GLU A 452 -19.40 31.33 4.74
CA GLU A 452 -20.85 31.34 4.51
C GLU A 452 -21.21 31.73 3.07
N ALA A 453 -20.50 32.72 2.50
CA ALA A 453 -20.75 33.14 1.11
C ALA A 453 -20.41 32.00 0.12
N MET A 454 -19.31 31.29 0.34
CA MET A 454 -18.94 30.14 -0.46
C MET A 454 -19.94 28.98 -0.26
N MET A 455 -20.34 28.70 0.98
CA MET A 455 -21.32 27.68 1.31
C MET A 455 -22.69 27.97 0.66
N GLU A 456 -23.13 29.23 0.63
CA GLU A 456 -24.36 29.65 -0.07
C GLU A 456 -24.22 29.41 -1.59
N ARG A 457 -23.09 29.79 -2.19
CA ARG A 457 -22.83 29.54 -3.61
C ARG A 457 -22.82 28.05 -3.95
N MET A 458 -22.22 27.21 -3.09
CA MET A 458 -22.24 25.77 -3.25
C MET A 458 -23.67 25.22 -3.18
N ARG A 459 -24.46 25.64 -2.17
CA ARG A 459 -25.86 25.24 -2.02
C ARG A 459 -26.67 25.67 -3.25
N TYR A 460 -26.54 26.92 -3.68
CA TYR A 460 -27.20 27.44 -4.88
C TYR A 460 -26.86 26.58 -6.10
N SER A 461 -25.56 26.30 -6.33
CA SER A 461 -25.11 25.52 -7.46
C SER A 461 -25.60 24.06 -7.45
N MET A 462 -25.83 23.48 -6.26
CA MET A 462 -26.34 22.12 -6.12
C MET A 462 -27.87 22.03 -6.23
N THR A 463 -28.62 23.09 -5.97
CA THR A 463 -30.09 23.09 -5.98
C THR A 463 -30.65 23.54 -7.33
N ILE A 464 -29.93 24.40 -8.05
CA ILE A 464 -30.45 24.94 -9.29
C ILE A 464 -30.58 23.86 -10.39
N ASP A 465 -31.73 23.83 -11.05
CA ASP A 465 -31.96 22.92 -12.18
C ASP A 465 -31.57 23.63 -13.48
N TYR A 466 -30.27 23.64 -13.75
CA TYR A 466 -29.75 24.18 -15.01
C TYR A 466 -29.86 23.10 -16.10
N ARG A 467 -30.88 23.21 -16.94
CA ARG A 467 -30.99 22.46 -18.20
C ARG A 467 -30.57 23.37 -19.33
N PRO A 468 -29.35 23.19 -19.93
CA PRO A 468 -29.07 23.87 -21.17
C PRO A 468 -30.06 23.38 -22.22
N SER A 469 -30.95 24.26 -22.68
CA SER A 469 -31.94 23.90 -23.69
C SER A 469 -31.27 23.67 -25.05
N HIS A 470 -31.44 22.46 -25.58
CA HIS A 470 -31.22 22.16 -27.00
C HIS A 470 -32.44 21.43 -27.58
N THR A 471 -33.61 21.63 -27.00
CA THR A 471 -34.88 21.25 -27.65
C THR A 471 -35.29 22.38 -28.56
N ARG A 472 -35.12 22.21 -29.87
CA ARG A 472 -35.85 23.00 -30.86
C ARG A 472 -37.35 22.79 -30.60
N GLY A 473 -38.00 23.74 -29.99
CA GLY A 473 -39.44 23.65 -29.88
C GLY A 473 -40.12 24.47 -28.76
N ASN A 474 -39.42 24.98 -27.76
CA ASN A 474 -40.00 25.93 -26.78
C ASN A 474 -38.90 26.86 -26.28
N ASP A 475 -38.54 27.84 -27.10
CA ASP A 475 -37.49 28.80 -26.77
C ASP A 475 -37.87 29.72 -25.59
N ASP A 476 -39.17 29.96 -25.36
CA ASP A 476 -39.68 30.86 -24.35
C ASP A 476 -39.48 30.37 -22.90
N GLU A 477 -39.70 29.08 -22.59
CA GLU A 477 -39.48 28.56 -21.26
C GLU A 477 -38.00 28.44 -20.91
N SER A 478 -37.17 28.16 -21.91
CA SER A 478 -35.73 28.02 -21.72
C SER A 478 -35.05 29.38 -21.56
N GLU A 479 -35.56 30.44 -22.18
CA GLU A 479 -35.06 31.80 -22.00
C GLU A 479 -35.47 32.37 -20.66
N LYS A 480 -36.73 32.18 -20.21
CA LYS A 480 -37.18 32.57 -18.85
C LYS A 480 -36.40 31.86 -17.74
N GLN A 481 -36.03 30.62 -17.95
CA GLN A 481 -35.20 29.88 -16.99
C GLN A 481 -33.73 30.38 -16.98
N LYS A 482 -33.18 30.80 -18.10
CA LYS A 482 -31.87 31.45 -18.20
C LYS A 482 -31.82 32.82 -17.53
N GLU A 483 -32.89 33.60 -17.59
CA GLU A 483 -32.99 34.92 -16.95
C GLU A 483 -33.08 34.80 -15.41
N SER A 484 -33.63 33.72 -14.87
CA SER A 484 -33.77 33.51 -13.41
C SER A 484 -32.48 33.02 -12.73
N ILE A 485 -31.47 32.60 -13.49
CA ILE A 485 -30.23 32.00 -12.98
C ILE A 485 -29.20 33.12 -12.69
N ASP A 486 -28.89 33.33 -11.42
CA ASP A 486 -27.78 34.20 -11.04
C ASP A 486 -26.42 33.52 -11.34
N LYS A 487 -25.88 33.81 -12.52
CA LYS A 487 -24.59 33.27 -12.97
C LYS A 487 -23.43 33.64 -12.07
N LYS A 488 -23.53 34.74 -11.30
CA LYS A 488 -22.47 35.16 -10.34
C LYS A 488 -22.42 34.23 -9.13
N LYS A 489 -23.56 33.65 -8.76
CA LYS A 489 -23.63 32.67 -7.65
C LYS A 489 -23.24 31.25 -8.08
N MET A 490 -23.30 30.94 -9.37
CA MET A 490 -22.99 29.58 -9.85
C MET A 490 -21.50 29.25 -9.71
N LEU A 491 -21.24 28.04 -9.24
CA LEU A 491 -19.93 27.38 -9.24
C LEU A 491 -19.94 26.25 -10.27
N GLY A 492 -19.01 26.26 -11.23
CA GLY A 492 -18.77 25.11 -12.10
C GLY A 492 -17.82 24.12 -11.46
N SER A 493 -16.73 24.64 -10.88
CA SER A 493 -15.77 23.85 -10.12
C SER A 493 -15.12 24.67 -8.99
N LEU A 494 -14.60 23.98 -7.98
CA LEU A 494 -13.85 24.57 -6.89
C LEU A 494 -12.65 23.69 -6.55
N ASN A 495 -11.45 24.25 -6.56
CA ASN A 495 -10.25 23.54 -6.12
C ASN A 495 -10.26 23.36 -4.60
N VAL A 496 -9.85 22.18 -4.15
CA VAL A 496 -9.67 21.87 -2.73
C VAL A 496 -8.23 22.22 -2.35
N ASN A 497 -8.07 23.23 -1.51
CA ASN A 497 -6.75 23.70 -1.08
C ASN A 497 -6.75 24.02 0.43
N PRO A 498 -5.89 23.34 1.24
CA PRO A 498 -5.03 22.23 0.86
C PRO A 498 -5.84 21.01 0.42
N GLN A 499 -5.24 20.16 -0.44
CA GLN A 499 -5.85 18.91 -0.89
C GLN A 499 -6.08 17.97 0.30
N VAL A 500 -7.25 17.36 0.36
CA VAL A 500 -7.64 16.48 1.48
C VAL A 500 -7.28 15.04 1.16
N PRO A 501 -6.43 14.37 1.99
CA PRO A 501 -6.13 12.95 1.84
C PRO A 501 -7.39 12.08 1.85
N ILE A 502 -7.41 11.09 0.95
CA ILE A 502 -8.44 10.07 0.88
C ILE A 502 -7.80 8.68 0.91
N PHE A 503 -8.31 7.82 1.79
CA PHE A 503 -7.89 6.44 1.98
C PHE A 503 -9.08 5.53 1.68
N ILE A 504 -8.97 4.68 0.65
CA ILE A 504 -9.96 3.66 0.33
C ILE A 504 -9.38 2.31 0.74
N SER A 505 -9.87 1.79 1.86
CA SER A 505 -9.36 0.61 2.55
C SER A 505 -10.38 -0.52 2.61
N TYR A 506 -9.92 -1.69 3.07
CA TYR A 506 -10.75 -2.88 3.22
C TYR A 506 -10.40 -3.62 4.50
N TYR A 507 -11.11 -3.33 5.58
CA TYR A 507 -11.00 -4.01 6.86
C TYR A 507 -12.36 -4.59 7.25
N THR A 508 -12.42 -5.89 7.40
CA THR A 508 -13.65 -6.62 7.85
C THR A 508 -13.76 -6.69 9.37
N LEU A 509 -12.74 -6.23 10.08
CA LEU A 509 -12.73 -5.98 11.51
C LEU A 509 -12.08 -4.61 11.73
N TYR A 510 -12.86 -3.62 12.16
CA TYR A 510 -12.41 -2.24 12.25
C TYR A 510 -13.12 -1.51 13.38
N PRO A 511 -12.47 -0.55 14.08
CA PRO A 511 -13.13 0.24 15.12
C PRO A 511 -14.31 1.04 14.57
N ASP A 512 -15.41 1.05 15.32
CA ASP A 512 -16.53 1.96 15.12
C ASP A 512 -16.21 3.38 15.63
N GLN A 513 -17.21 4.24 15.72
CA GLN A 513 -17.06 5.61 16.20
C GLN A 513 -16.61 5.71 17.66
N ASN A 514 -16.89 4.67 18.46
CA ASN A 514 -16.56 4.59 19.89
C ASN A 514 -15.20 3.90 20.13
N GLY A 515 -14.53 3.47 19.06
CA GLY A 515 -13.28 2.72 19.13
C GLY A 515 -13.45 1.21 19.39
N THR A 516 -14.70 0.72 19.43
CA THR A 516 -15.01 -0.71 19.60
C THR A 516 -14.78 -1.44 18.27
N LEU A 517 -14.05 -2.56 18.30
CA LEU A 517 -13.87 -3.40 17.12
C LEU A 517 -15.18 -4.05 16.71
N VAL A 518 -15.61 -3.78 15.49
CA VAL A 518 -16.87 -4.28 14.91
C VAL A 518 -16.57 -5.12 13.67
N PRO A 519 -17.19 -6.30 13.54
CA PRO A 519 -17.10 -7.12 12.34
C PRO A 519 -18.00 -6.55 11.23
N TYR A 520 -17.46 -6.49 10.01
CA TYR A 520 -18.17 -6.10 8.79
C TYR A 520 -18.19 -7.26 7.78
N PRO A 521 -19.20 -7.31 6.89
CA PRO A 521 -19.26 -8.32 5.83
C PRO A 521 -18.04 -8.25 4.88
N ASP A 522 -17.56 -9.41 4.45
CA ASP A 522 -16.53 -9.51 3.40
C ASP A 522 -17.18 -9.37 2.01
N VAL A 523 -17.62 -8.15 1.67
CA VAL A 523 -18.45 -7.85 0.49
C VAL A 523 -17.81 -8.23 -0.85
N TYR A 524 -16.47 -8.33 -0.92
CA TYR A 524 -15.73 -8.69 -2.13
C TYR A 524 -15.01 -10.03 -2.03
N GLY A 525 -15.09 -10.72 -0.90
CA GLY A 525 -14.45 -12.02 -0.69
C GLY A 525 -12.94 -11.96 -0.47
N TYR A 526 -12.40 -10.81 -0.10
CA TYR A 526 -10.94 -10.63 0.04
C TYR A 526 -10.35 -11.32 1.27
N ASP A 527 -11.14 -11.58 2.32
CA ASP A 527 -10.68 -12.30 3.50
C ASP A 527 -10.24 -13.71 3.15
N ASN A 528 -11.06 -14.43 2.39
CA ASN A 528 -10.71 -15.79 1.98
C ASN A 528 -9.46 -15.84 1.11
N VAL A 529 -9.27 -14.88 0.23
CA VAL A 529 -8.10 -14.80 -0.65
C VAL A 529 -6.81 -14.58 0.15
N ILE A 530 -6.85 -13.62 1.06
CA ILE A 530 -5.70 -13.30 1.92
C ILE A 530 -5.43 -14.47 2.87
N TYR A 531 -6.47 -15.02 3.52
CA TYR A 531 -6.33 -16.14 4.43
C TYR A 531 -5.72 -17.37 3.76
N ASN A 532 -6.16 -17.73 2.55
CA ASN A 532 -5.60 -18.86 1.81
C ASN A 532 -4.10 -18.69 1.49
N SER A 533 -3.66 -17.46 1.28
CA SER A 533 -2.24 -17.15 1.10
C SER A 533 -1.47 -17.09 2.43
N LEU A 534 -2.17 -16.76 3.53
CA LEU A 534 -1.60 -16.57 4.86
C LEU A 534 -1.56 -17.87 5.68
N LYS A 535 -2.50 -18.80 5.47
CA LYS A 535 -2.71 -19.98 6.34
C LYS A 535 -1.47 -20.82 6.61
N GLY A 536 -0.52 -20.88 5.64
CA GLY A 536 0.77 -21.55 5.82
C GLY A 536 1.68 -20.88 6.84
N TYR A 537 1.41 -19.64 7.21
CA TYR A 537 2.17 -18.84 8.17
C TYR A 537 1.53 -18.80 9.57
N LEU A 538 0.29 -19.26 9.69
CA LEU A 538 -0.47 -19.13 10.94
C LEU A 538 -0.12 -20.22 11.95
N ALA A 539 -0.18 -19.86 13.22
CA ALA A 539 -0.19 -20.83 14.30
C ALA A 539 -1.42 -21.74 14.16
N SER A 540 -1.24 -23.03 14.37
CA SER A 540 -2.37 -23.98 14.43
C SER A 540 -3.26 -23.54 15.60
N GLY A 541 -4.51 -23.20 15.33
CA GLY A 541 -5.45 -22.84 16.38
C GLY A 541 -5.52 -23.96 17.43
N GLN A 542 -5.47 -23.57 18.69
CA GLN A 542 -5.79 -24.45 19.83
C GLN A 542 -7.26 -24.80 19.80
#